data_4b802bb4ff6690710629dd989373cb4c
#
_entry.id   4b802bb4ff6690710629dd989373cb4c
#
_cell.length_a   1.000
_cell.length_b   1.000
_cell.length_c   1.000
_cell.angle_alpha   90.00
_cell.angle_beta   90.00
_cell.angle_gamma   90.00
#
_symmetry.space_group_name_H-M   'P 1'
#
loop_
_entity.id
_entity.type
_entity.pdbx_description
1 polymer ?
#
loop_
_entity_poly.entity_id
_entity_poly.type
_entity_poly.pdbx_seq_one_letter_code
_entity_poly.pdbx_strand_id
1 'polypeptide(L)'
;QDMREELDQLFRYSKKEAEELKTGLWTKCMGFPGKLVKSVFRHHTRWTKGARKQMLKQYYRGTFSGTATVAWIQYPWTTNEDKFEFGRMLCRIWLQMANDNAYMHPFGNLITNPSAFEKMKTTLALEQGNEAPLAFAFRAGYSKQPPRSYRIATDQIILP
;
A
#
# COMPACT_ATOMS: atom_id res chain seq x y z
N GLN A 1 -19.09 10.06 -4.71
CA GLN A 1 -19.06 8.63 -4.31
C GLN A 1 -18.09 8.48 -3.15
N ASP A 2 -18.46 7.77 -2.07
CA ASP A 2 -17.59 7.64 -0.90
C ASP A 2 -16.45 6.66 -1.24
N MET A 3 -15.21 7.13 -1.20
CA MET A 3 -13.99 6.30 -1.41
C MET A 3 -14.03 4.98 -0.61
N ARG A 4 -14.72 4.95 0.53
CA ARG A 4 -14.88 3.74 1.34
C ARG A 4 -15.74 2.69 0.68
N GLU A 5 -16.79 3.09 -0.01
CA GLU A 5 -17.66 2.15 -0.75
C GLU A 5 -16.91 1.53 -1.92
N GLU A 6 -16.12 2.32 -2.62
CA GLU A 6 -15.25 1.83 -3.70
C GLU A 6 -14.22 0.83 -3.17
N LEU A 7 -13.56 1.15 -2.06
CA LEU A 7 -12.61 0.24 -1.43
C LEU A 7 -13.28 -1.03 -0.90
N ASP A 8 -14.50 -0.95 -0.33
CA ASP A 8 -15.24 -2.14 0.14
C ASP A 8 -15.53 -3.11 -1.02
N GLN A 9 -15.82 -2.59 -2.21
CA GLN A 9 -16.00 -3.39 -3.43
C GLN A 9 -14.71 -4.06 -3.93
N LEU A 10 -13.55 -3.45 -3.68
CA LEU A 10 -12.26 -3.98 -4.10
C LEU A 10 -11.71 -5.04 -3.13
N PHE A 11 -12.08 -5.01 -1.86
CA PHE A 11 -11.57 -5.95 -0.89
C PHE A 11 -12.26 -7.32 -0.96
N ARG A 12 -11.46 -8.35 -0.72
CA ARG A 12 -11.91 -9.73 -0.50
C ARG A 12 -11.57 -10.09 0.94
N TYR A 13 -12.58 -10.27 1.74
CA TYR A 13 -12.45 -10.44 3.19
C TYR A 13 -12.21 -11.89 3.61
N SER A 14 -12.54 -12.85 2.74
CA SER A 14 -12.33 -14.26 2.98
C SER A 14 -11.56 -14.94 1.85
N LYS A 15 -10.99 -16.10 2.14
CA LYS A 15 -10.33 -16.94 1.14
C LYS A 15 -11.33 -17.35 0.05
N LYS A 16 -12.54 -17.75 0.46
CA LYS A 16 -13.62 -18.16 -0.45
C LYS A 16 -13.97 -17.07 -1.46
N GLU A 17 -14.22 -15.82 -1.01
CA GLU A 17 -14.46 -14.69 -1.91
C GLU A 17 -13.31 -14.44 -2.89
N ALA A 18 -12.06 -14.56 -2.41
CA ALA A 18 -10.89 -14.34 -3.25
C ALA A 18 -10.71 -15.44 -4.31
N GLU A 19 -11.01 -16.69 -3.97
CA GLU A 19 -10.94 -17.85 -4.88
C GLU A 19 -12.05 -17.83 -5.93
N GLU A 20 -13.26 -17.46 -5.54
CA GLU A 20 -14.41 -17.43 -6.44
C GLU A 20 -14.31 -16.27 -7.43
N LEU A 21 -14.00 -15.08 -6.95
CA LEU A 21 -13.99 -13.88 -7.79
C LEU A 21 -12.68 -13.70 -8.58
N LYS A 22 -11.56 -14.18 -8.08
CA LYS A 22 -10.21 -14.08 -8.69
C LYS A 22 -9.79 -12.65 -9.05
N THR A 23 -10.44 -11.66 -8.46
CA THR A 23 -10.20 -10.22 -8.65
C THR A 23 -10.15 -9.51 -7.32
N GLY A 24 -9.68 -8.25 -7.30
CA GLY A 24 -9.62 -7.42 -6.11
C GLY A 24 -8.44 -7.72 -5.19
N LEU A 25 -8.50 -7.20 -3.96
CA LEU A 25 -7.45 -7.26 -2.96
C LEU A 25 -7.85 -8.19 -1.81
N TRP A 26 -7.21 -9.34 -1.72
CA TRP A 26 -7.41 -10.21 -0.57
C TRP A 26 -6.71 -9.65 0.67
N THR A 27 -7.48 -9.33 1.72
CA THR A 27 -6.98 -8.67 2.93
C THR A 27 -5.84 -9.41 3.62
N LYS A 28 -5.78 -10.74 3.50
CA LYS A 28 -4.68 -11.54 4.04
C LYS A 28 -3.34 -11.23 3.37
N CYS A 29 -3.34 -10.90 2.08
CA CYS A 29 -2.12 -10.49 1.36
C CYS A 29 -1.58 -9.16 1.85
N MET A 30 -2.42 -8.35 2.48
CA MET A 30 -2.05 -7.08 3.10
C MET A 30 -1.65 -7.23 4.58
N GLY A 31 -1.66 -8.44 5.13
CA GLY A 31 -1.37 -8.71 6.54
C GLY A 31 -2.52 -8.38 7.50
N PHE A 32 -3.74 -8.16 7.00
CA PHE A 32 -4.87 -7.79 7.82
C PHE A 32 -5.92 -8.91 7.92
N PRO A 33 -6.47 -9.17 9.13
CA PRO A 33 -7.60 -10.08 9.29
C PRO A 33 -8.85 -9.53 8.58
N GLY A 34 -9.43 -10.30 7.66
CA GLY A 34 -10.57 -9.86 6.86
C GLY A 34 -11.76 -9.38 7.69
N LYS A 35 -12.09 -10.08 8.79
CA LYS A 35 -13.16 -9.67 9.70
C LYS A 35 -12.92 -8.30 10.33
N LEU A 36 -11.67 -7.97 10.67
CA LEU A 36 -11.31 -6.67 11.23
C LEU A 36 -11.49 -5.57 10.17
N VAL A 37 -10.93 -5.77 8.98
CA VAL A 37 -11.03 -4.80 7.88
C VAL A 37 -12.50 -4.54 7.53
N LYS A 38 -13.30 -5.60 7.36
CA LYS A 38 -14.75 -5.50 7.10
C LYS A 38 -15.48 -4.71 8.18
N SER A 39 -15.15 -4.95 9.46
CA SER A 39 -15.74 -4.21 10.58
C SER A 39 -15.35 -2.73 10.58
N VAL A 40 -14.09 -2.41 10.28
CA VAL A 40 -13.61 -1.02 10.19
C VAL A 40 -14.33 -0.27 9.07
N PHE A 41 -14.49 -0.86 7.90
CA PHE A 41 -15.18 -0.24 6.77
C PHE A 41 -16.68 -0.03 7.05
N ARG A 42 -17.37 -1.08 7.51
CA ARG A 42 -18.82 -1.02 7.75
C ARG A 42 -19.22 -0.18 8.97
N HIS A 43 -18.35 -0.09 9.96
CA HIS A 43 -18.64 0.62 11.22
C HIS A 43 -17.59 1.70 11.50
N HIS A 44 -17.17 2.44 10.47
CA HIS A 44 -16.11 3.43 10.55
C HIS A 44 -16.25 4.39 11.74
N THR A 45 -17.44 4.96 11.96
CA THR A 45 -17.68 5.91 13.06
C THR A 45 -17.40 5.32 14.44
N ARG A 46 -17.59 4.01 14.61
CA ARG A 46 -17.27 3.29 15.88
C ARG A 46 -15.77 3.07 16.04
N TRP A 47 -15.03 2.92 14.92
CA TRP A 47 -13.59 2.68 14.94
C TRP A 47 -12.75 3.95 15.01
N THR A 48 -13.37 5.12 14.82
CA THR A 48 -12.67 6.41 14.92
C THR A 48 -12.77 7.04 16.32
N LYS A 49 -13.46 6.40 17.27
CA LYS A 49 -13.70 6.92 18.62
C LYS A 49 -13.27 5.94 19.72
N GLY A 50 -12.92 6.49 20.89
CA GLY A 50 -12.69 5.75 22.13
C GLY A 50 -11.63 4.65 22.06
N ALA A 51 -11.83 3.57 22.82
CA ALA A 51 -10.90 2.46 22.94
C ALA A 51 -10.61 1.74 21.60
N ARG A 52 -11.58 1.66 20.70
CA ARG A 52 -11.40 1.04 19.37
C ARG A 52 -10.41 1.81 18.52
N LYS A 53 -10.42 3.14 18.59
CA LYS A 53 -9.42 3.98 17.91
C LYS A 53 -8.01 3.67 18.43
N GLN A 54 -7.85 3.52 19.75
CA GLN A 54 -6.56 3.18 20.33
C GLN A 54 -6.09 1.77 19.95
N MET A 55 -7.01 0.81 19.97
CA MET A 55 -6.73 -0.55 19.51
C MET A 55 -6.27 -0.58 18.04
N LEU A 56 -6.95 0.16 17.17
CA LEU A 56 -6.58 0.27 15.76
C LEU A 56 -5.21 0.93 15.59
N LYS A 57 -4.92 1.98 16.36
CA LYS A 57 -3.60 2.62 16.36
C LYS A 57 -2.49 1.66 16.80
N GLN A 58 -2.71 0.90 17.87
CA GLN A 58 -1.74 -0.09 18.34
C GLN A 58 -1.53 -1.20 17.32
N TYR A 59 -2.60 -1.67 16.70
CA TYR A 59 -2.50 -2.65 15.63
C TYR A 59 -1.64 -2.12 14.47
N TYR A 60 -1.92 -0.90 14.00
CA TYR A 60 -1.11 -0.26 12.97
C TYR A 60 0.36 -0.10 13.38
N ARG A 61 0.62 0.38 14.59
CA ARG A 61 2.00 0.45 15.10
C ARG A 61 2.69 -0.89 15.10
N GLY A 62 1.98 -1.95 15.48
CA GLY A 62 2.50 -3.32 15.44
C GLY A 62 2.88 -3.78 14.02
N THR A 63 2.19 -3.32 12.98
CA THR A 63 2.55 -3.66 11.60
C THR A 63 3.88 -3.05 11.15
N PHE A 64 4.39 -2.05 11.85
CA PHE A 64 5.70 -1.44 11.60
C PHE A 64 6.81 -2.02 12.49
N SER A 65 6.47 -2.89 13.42
CA SER A 65 7.45 -3.59 14.23
C SER A 65 8.40 -4.40 13.34
N GLY A 66 9.69 -4.29 13.57
CA GLY A 66 10.71 -4.94 12.75
C GLY A 66 11.03 -4.23 11.43
N THR A 67 10.47 -3.04 11.17
CA THR A 67 10.88 -2.23 10.02
C THR A 67 12.29 -1.68 10.27
N ALA A 68 13.28 -2.22 9.56
CA ALA A 68 14.67 -1.76 9.67
C ALA A 68 15.01 -0.65 8.66
N THR A 69 14.39 -0.68 7.48
CA THR A 69 14.72 0.24 6.40
C THR A 69 13.46 0.92 5.88
N VAL A 70 13.52 2.24 5.86
CA VAL A 70 12.56 3.10 5.14
C VAL A 70 13.35 3.83 4.06
N ALA A 71 12.84 3.80 2.85
CA ALA A 71 13.44 4.46 1.71
C ALA A 71 12.41 5.38 1.05
N TRP A 72 12.91 6.38 0.37
CA TRP A 72 12.09 7.27 -0.45
C TRP A 72 12.81 7.61 -1.75
N ILE A 73 12.03 8.00 -2.74
CA ILE A 73 12.52 8.39 -4.05
C ILE A 73 12.05 9.82 -4.33
N GLN A 74 13.00 10.69 -4.63
CA GLN A 74 12.76 12.00 -5.19
C GLN A 74 12.93 11.91 -6.70
N TYR A 75 11.96 12.44 -7.44
CA TYR A 75 11.97 12.37 -8.90
C TYR A 75 11.21 13.55 -9.50
N PRO A 76 11.65 14.11 -10.62
CA PRO A 76 10.88 15.10 -11.35
C PRO A 76 9.48 14.56 -11.67
N TRP A 77 8.46 15.34 -11.38
CA TRP A 77 7.05 14.92 -11.51
C TRP A 77 6.24 15.98 -12.26
N THR A 78 6.88 16.61 -13.25
CA THR A 78 6.33 17.78 -13.94
C THR A 78 5.57 17.41 -15.20
N THR A 79 6.09 16.48 -15.96
CA THR A 79 5.51 16.05 -17.24
C THR A 79 4.90 14.65 -17.16
N ASN A 80 4.12 14.26 -18.16
CA ASN A 80 3.62 12.89 -18.27
C ASN A 80 4.73 11.90 -18.59
N GLU A 81 5.78 12.36 -19.29
CA GLU A 81 6.98 11.58 -19.55
C GLU A 81 7.69 11.24 -18.24
N ASP A 82 7.90 12.22 -17.37
CA ASP A 82 8.50 11.99 -16.05
C ASP A 82 7.74 10.92 -15.26
N LYS A 83 6.40 10.97 -15.28
CA LYS A 83 5.56 10.00 -14.58
C LYS A 83 5.68 8.60 -15.16
N PHE A 84 5.78 8.49 -16.47
CA PHE A 84 5.95 7.22 -17.17
C PHE A 84 7.33 6.62 -16.87
N GLU A 85 8.39 7.39 -16.99
CA GLU A 85 9.76 6.95 -16.71
C GLU A 85 9.92 6.57 -15.23
N PHE A 86 9.32 7.35 -14.32
CA PHE A 86 9.27 6.99 -12.91
C PHE A 86 8.59 5.63 -12.69
N GLY A 87 7.46 5.38 -13.33
CA GLY A 87 6.75 4.10 -13.24
C GLY A 87 7.60 2.93 -13.73
N ARG A 88 8.32 3.11 -14.85
CA ARG A 88 9.27 2.11 -15.38
C ARG A 88 10.41 1.83 -14.40
N MET A 89 11.00 2.88 -13.84
CA MET A 89 12.06 2.76 -12.85
C MET A 89 11.58 2.02 -11.59
N LEU A 90 10.44 2.41 -11.05
CA LEU A 90 9.84 1.79 -9.86
C LEU A 90 9.55 0.29 -10.10
N CYS A 91 9.01 -0.04 -11.27
CA CYS A 91 8.75 -1.43 -11.65
C CYS A 91 10.05 -2.26 -11.68
N ARG A 92 11.13 -1.73 -12.25
CA ARG A 92 12.45 -2.38 -12.27
C ARG A 92 13.01 -2.60 -10.86
N ILE A 93 12.93 -1.59 -10.00
CA ILE A 93 13.34 -1.69 -8.59
C ILE A 93 12.56 -2.82 -7.90
N TRP A 94 11.25 -2.84 -8.10
CA TRP A 94 10.39 -3.85 -7.46
C TRP A 94 10.68 -5.27 -7.96
N LEU A 95 10.91 -5.43 -9.26
CA LEU A 95 11.29 -6.72 -9.85
C LEU A 95 12.68 -7.18 -9.35
N GLN A 96 13.65 -6.27 -9.24
CA GLN A 96 14.96 -6.60 -8.69
C GLN A 96 14.86 -7.03 -7.23
N MET A 97 14.11 -6.28 -6.42
CA MET A 97 13.87 -6.66 -5.02
C MET A 97 13.21 -8.04 -4.92
N ALA A 98 12.23 -8.33 -5.78
CA ALA A 98 11.57 -9.64 -5.80
C ALA A 98 12.56 -10.78 -6.18
N ASN A 99 13.47 -10.53 -7.11
CA ASN A 99 14.52 -11.46 -7.47
C ASN A 99 15.47 -11.75 -6.29
N ASP A 100 15.74 -10.74 -5.49
CA ASP A 100 16.61 -10.84 -4.30
C ASP A 100 15.83 -11.33 -3.05
N ASN A 101 14.58 -11.78 -3.22
CA ASN A 101 13.67 -12.16 -2.13
C ASN A 101 13.45 -11.07 -1.08
N ALA A 102 13.64 -9.82 -1.45
CA ALA A 102 13.30 -8.65 -0.66
C ALA A 102 11.88 -8.17 -0.99
N TYR A 103 11.20 -7.66 0.02
CA TYR A 103 9.82 -7.17 -0.13
C TYR A 103 9.78 -5.66 0.05
N MET A 104 8.96 -5.03 -0.79
CA MET A 104 8.64 -3.61 -0.72
C MET A 104 7.20 -3.44 -0.21
N HIS A 105 7.01 -2.54 0.75
CA HIS A 105 5.69 -2.12 1.19
C HIS A 105 5.54 -0.61 1.00
N PRO A 106 4.80 -0.18 -0.02
CA PRO A 106 4.54 1.23 -0.30
C PRO A 106 3.78 1.93 0.83
N PHE A 107 4.13 3.17 1.09
CA PHE A 107 3.40 4.06 1.99
C PHE A 107 2.46 4.99 1.22
N GLY A 108 1.56 4.43 0.41
CA GLY A 108 0.64 5.20 -0.43
C GLY A 108 -0.10 6.30 0.33
N ASN A 109 -0.59 6.00 1.54
CA ASN A 109 -1.30 6.98 2.35
C ASN A 109 -0.44 8.18 2.79
N LEU A 110 0.88 8.04 2.86
CA LEU A 110 1.76 9.17 3.16
C LEU A 110 1.86 10.14 1.99
N ILE A 111 1.75 9.63 0.76
CA ILE A 111 1.83 10.45 -0.46
C ILE A 111 0.46 11.07 -0.78
N THR A 112 -0.62 10.31 -0.64
CA THR A 112 -1.97 10.75 -1.02
C THR A 112 -2.68 11.62 0.02
N ASN A 113 -2.20 11.63 1.26
CA ASN A 113 -2.74 12.49 2.33
C ASN A 113 -1.89 13.75 2.46
N PRO A 114 -2.39 14.95 2.12
CA PRO A 114 -1.61 16.19 2.14
C PRO A 114 -0.94 16.49 3.49
N SER A 115 -1.67 16.29 4.60
CA SER A 115 -1.11 16.53 5.94
C SER A 115 0.00 15.53 6.32
N ALA A 116 -0.12 14.27 5.90
CA ALA A 116 0.92 13.26 6.14
C ALA A 116 2.14 13.52 5.24
N PHE A 117 1.90 13.92 4.00
CA PHE A 117 2.93 14.27 3.03
C PHE A 117 3.81 15.43 3.51
N GLU A 118 3.20 16.55 3.95
CA GLU A 118 3.95 17.70 4.49
C GLU A 118 4.77 17.32 5.73
N LYS A 119 4.20 16.56 6.66
CA LYS A 119 4.94 16.05 7.83
C LYS A 119 6.12 15.18 7.43
N MET A 120 5.96 14.37 6.40
CA MET A 120 7.05 13.52 5.92
C MET A 120 8.17 14.35 5.29
N LYS A 121 7.84 15.35 4.48
CA LYS A 121 8.84 16.28 3.91
C LYS A 121 9.66 16.95 5.00
N THR A 122 8.99 17.52 6.00
CA THR A 122 9.66 18.15 7.15
C THR A 122 10.54 17.15 7.91
N THR A 123 10.04 15.94 8.17
CA THR A 123 10.80 14.91 8.90
C THR A 123 12.06 14.46 8.15
N LEU A 124 12.01 14.42 6.82
CA LEU A 124 13.12 14.02 5.95
C LEU A 124 14.01 15.20 5.55
N ALA A 125 13.72 16.41 6.05
CA ALA A 125 14.42 17.66 5.69
C ALA A 125 14.45 17.93 4.17
N LEU A 126 13.39 17.58 3.45
CA LEU A 126 13.27 17.74 2.00
C LEU A 126 12.81 19.16 1.60
N GLU A 127 12.74 20.09 2.52
CA GLU A 127 12.23 21.45 2.27
C GLU A 127 13.31 22.43 1.78
N GLN A 128 14.59 22.04 1.84
CA GLN A 128 15.69 22.92 1.55
C GLN A 128 16.46 22.47 0.30
N GLY A 129 16.12 23.04 -0.83
CA GLY A 129 16.92 22.92 -2.05
C GLY A 129 16.11 22.75 -3.34
N ASN A 130 16.78 22.87 -4.48
CA ASN A 130 16.27 22.58 -5.83
C ASN A 130 16.13 21.07 -6.10
N GLU A 131 15.83 20.29 -5.08
CA GLU A 131 15.73 18.86 -5.21
C GLU A 131 14.37 18.47 -5.78
N ALA A 132 14.36 17.39 -6.54
CA ALA A 132 13.15 16.83 -7.11
C ALA A 132 12.14 16.49 -5.99
N PRO A 133 10.83 16.63 -6.24
CA PRO A 133 9.82 16.36 -5.24
C PRO A 133 9.81 14.89 -4.79
N LEU A 134 9.34 14.66 -3.57
CA LEU A 134 9.12 13.31 -3.06
C LEU A 134 8.04 12.61 -3.90
N ALA A 135 8.42 11.61 -4.66
CA ALA A 135 7.52 10.87 -5.55
C ALA A 135 7.02 9.57 -4.93
N PHE A 136 7.81 8.91 -4.09
CA PHE A 136 7.46 7.61 -3.54
C PHE A 136 8.16 7.37 -2.21
N ALA A 137 7.49 6.66 -1.30
CA ALA A 137 8.07 6.21 -0.05
C ALA A 137 7.62 4.78 0.28
N PHE A 138 8.52 3.98 0.83
CA PHE A 138 8.27 2.59 1.14
C PHE A 138 9.19 2.09 2.25
N ARG A 139 8.80 0.99 2.87
CA ARG A 139 9.72 0.19 3.66
C ARG A 139 10.17 -1.03 2.85
N ALA A 140 11.39 -1.43 3.08
CA ALA A 140 12.01 -2.57 2.43
C ALA A 140 12.60 -3.54 3.46
N GLY A 141 12.64 -4.82 3.13
CA GLY A 141 13.26 -5.82 3.98
C GLY A 141 12.92 -7.25 3.58
N TYR A 142 13.42 -8.17 4.39
CA TYR A 142 13.16 -9.59 4.22
C TYR A 142 12.04 -10.04 5.16
N SER A 143 11.18 -10.90 4.66
CA SER A 143 10.08 -11.46 5.44
C SER A 143 9.72 -12.85 4.96
N LYS A 144 8.83 -13.54 5.69
CA LYS A 144 8.17 -14.73 5.14
C LYS A 144 7.38 -14.34 3.90
N GLN A 145 7.39 -15.22 2.90
CA GLN A 145 6.63 -14.99 1.67
C GLN A 145 5.16 -14.71 1.99
N PRO A 146 4.61 -13.57 1.55
CA PRO A 146 3.21 -13.26 1.76
C PRO A 146 2.31 -14.20 0.95
N PRO A 147 1.06 -14.42 1.37
CA PRO A 147 0.09 -15.14 0.57
C PRO A 147 -0.09 -14.48 -0.80
N ARG A 148 -0.19 -15.28 -1.84
CA ARG A 148 -0.51 -14.77 -3.18
C ARG A 148 -2.00 -14.53 -3.32
N SER A 149 -2.38 -13.43 -3.95
CA SER A 149 -3.75 -13.17 -4.33
C SER A 149 -4.15 -14.04 -5.52
N TYR A 150 -5.41 -14.45 -5.54
CA TYR A 150 -5.97 -15.16 -6.68
C TYR A 150 -6.14 -14.21 -7.87
N ARG A 151 -5.93 -14.72 -9.07
CA ARG A 151 -6.06 -13.97 -10.32
C ARG A 151 -6.76 -14.84 -11.36
N ILE A 152 -7.43 -14.19 -12.29
CA ILE A 152 -7.98 -14.83 -13.48
C ILE A 152 -6.81 -15.43 -14.27
N ALA A 153 -6.98 -16.61 -14.80
CA ALA A 153 -5.94 -17.26 -15.59
C ALA A 153 -5.67 -16.50 -16.90
N THR A 154 -4.42 -16.51 -17.35
CA THR A 154 -3.99 -15.68 -18.49
C THR A 154 -4.72 -16.02 -19.78
N ASP A 155 -5.04 -17.29 -20.01
CA ASP A 155 -5.82 -17.79 -21.15
C ASP A 155 -7.28 -17.27 -21.17
N GLN A 156 -7.79 -16.85 -20.02
CA GLN A 156 -9.12 -16.24 -19.91
C GLN A 156 -9.10 -14.70 -20.11
N ILE A 157 -7.93 -14.09 -20.15
CA ILE A 157 -7.76 -12.63 -20.30
C ILE A 157 -7.35 -12.29 -21.73
N ILE A 158 -6.53 -13.15 -22.35
CA ILE A 158 -6.08 -12.93 -23.73
C ILE A 158 -7.20 -13.41 -24.65
N LEU A 159 -7.81 -12.47 -25.36
CA LEU A 159 -8.73 -12.77 -26.43
C LEU A 159 -7.94 -13.35 -27.60
N PRO A 160 -8.47 -14.36 -28.31
CA PRO A 160 -7.84 -14.94 -29.50
C PRO A 160 -7.73 -13.92 -30.63
#